data_125a487c4f875fd02e1bafa1aac7ec1a
#
_entry.id   125a487c4f875fd02e1bafa1aac7ec1a
#
_cell.length_a   1.000
_cell.length_b   1.000
_cell.length_c   1.000
_cell.angle_alpha   90.00
_cell.angle_beta   90.00
_cell.angle_gamma   90.00
#
_symmetry.space_group_name_H-M   'P 1'
#
loop_
_entity.id
_entity.type
_entity.pdbx_description
1 polymer ?
#
loop_
_entity_poly.entity_id
_entity_poly.type
_entity_poly.pdbx_seq_one_letter_code
_entity_poly.pdbx_strand_id
1 'polypeptide(L)'
;MVSVTVTAKFHQPTRSRRREWQDAMLVYRDTKQQLVNGWDSGELGMSVTTASIDNGLYSAVQNQAIREAKAEYKRDGWMDYTAAQPFATNNQNWTLETTDNGSVVVGFPCISQWWHTPICVHDEIQEPLERILDGEAKKSRLQIYRRGDNWFCSFTVEYDTIPDGETPIGVDIGERHILAVHALGMDESMLVSGKEARYVRRKYRSLRDSLSEAGALRARNHVGNKEHRRIRDLNHTLSRRLIDFAGQFENPVIRIEALEGIRDCTGWSGVHSWHFHQLQTFITYKAEQAGIRVETVEPAYTSQNCSSCGERGSRNHDHFSCSSCGYERHADLNAAANIGKREGEPCTA
;
A
#
# COMPACT_ATOMS: atom_id res chain seq x y z
N MET A 1 7.56 5.84 -12.95
CA MET A 1 6.38 6.64 -12.47
C MET A 1 5.93 6.01 -11.15
N VAL A 2 5.95 6.78 -10.08
CA VAL A 2 5.53 6.36 -8.73
C VAL A 2 4.08 6.80 -8.52
N SER A 3 3.28 5.95 -7.90
CA SER A 3 1.85 6.22 -7.62
C SER A 3 1.57 6.00 -6.13
N VAL A 4 1.25 7.06 -5.41
CA VAL A 4 1.02 7.04 -3.97
C VAL A 4 -0.40 7.47 -3.64
N THR A 5 -1.14 6.68 -2.87
CA THR A 5 -2.45 7.10 -2.38
C THR A 5 -2.33 7.86 -1.06
N VAL A 6 -2.61 9.14 -1.10
CA VAL A 6 -2.69 10.01 0.06
C VAL A 6 -4.07 9.91 0.69
N THR A 7 -4.11 9.73 2.00
CA THR A 7 -5.33 9.81 2.81
C THR A 7 -5.09 10.80 3.95
N ALA A 8 -5.81 11.91 3.94
CA ALA A 8 -5.68 12.94 4.96
C ALA A 8 -6.99 13.17 5.70
N LYS A 9 -6.89 13.41 7.01
CA LYS A 9 -8.03 13.80 7.84
C LYS A 9 -8.26 15.30 7.72
N PHE A 10 -9.51 15.74 7.53
CA PHE A 10 -9.86 17.15 7.63
C PHE A 10 -9.72 17.68 9.07
N HIS A 11 -9.07 18.83 9.21
CA HIS A 11 -8.90 19.46 10.51
C HIS A 11 -10.19 20.17 10.93
N GLN A 12 -10.85 19.64 11.96
CA GLN A 12 -12.01 20.21 12.64
C GLN A 12 -13.05 20.89 11.71
N PRO A 13 -13.65 20.21 10.72
CA PRO A 13 -14.64 20.82 9.86
C PRO A 13 -15.85 21.29 10.66
N THR A 14 -16.36 22.48 10.35
CA THR A 14 -17.51 23.07 11.03
C THR A 14 -18.77 22.20 10.92
N ARG A 15 -19.76 22.43 11.78
CA ARG A 15 -21.04 21.68 11.75
C ARG A 15 -21.74 21.86 10.38
N SER A 16 -21.68 23.05 9.79
CA SER A 16 -22.27 23.33 8.47
C SER A 16 -21.59 22.50 7.37
N ARG A 17 -20.23 22.47 7.32
CA ARG A 17 -19.48 21.67 6.38
C ARG A 17 -19.82 20.19 6.49
N ARG A 18 -19.79 19.65 7.72
CA ARG A 18 -20.10 18.23 7.97
C ARG A 18 -21.51 17.85 7.52
N ARG A 19 -22.50 18.76 7.71
CA ARG A 19 -23.86 18.52 7.28
C ARG A 19 -23.96 18.47 5.75
N GLU A 20 -23.43 19.48 5.06
CA GLU A 20 -23.47 19.52 3.59
C GLU A 20 -22.71 18.36 2.95
N TRP A 21 -21.56 17.95 3.52
CA TRP A 21 -20.84 16.78 3.03
C TRP A 21 -21.61 15.46 3.24
N GLN A 22 -22.36 15.36 4.35
CA GLN A 22 -23.23 14.22 4.58
C GLN A 22 -24.39 14.21 3.57
N ASP A 23 -24.99 15.34 3.30
CA ASP A 23 -26.05 15.48 2.31
C ASP A 23 -25.49 15.15 0.91
N ALA A 24 -24.29 15.60 0.57
CA ALA A 24 -23.61 15.27 -0.70
C ALA A 24 -23.40 13.75 -0.85
N MET A 25 -22.97 13.06 0.20
CA MET A 25 -22.82 11.60 0.17
C MET A 25 -24.14 10.87 -0.10
N LEU A 26 -25.25 11.37 0.44
CA LEU A 26 -26.58 10.82 0.19
C LEU A 26 -27.04 11.09 -1.24
N VAL A 27 -26.94 12.34 -1.70
CA VAL A 27 -27.29 12.71 -3.07
C VAL A 27 -26.44 11.97 -4.10
N TYR A 28 -25.15 11.78 -3.81
CA TYR A 28 -24.25 11.00 -4.66
C TYR A 28 -24.68 9.54 -4.77
N ARG A 29 -25.05 8.91 -3.65
CA ARG A 29 -25.62 7.57 -3.60
C ARG A 29 -26.92 7.49 -4.42
N ASP A 30 -27.85 8.43 -4.19
CA ASP A 30 -29.16 8.42 -4.85
C ASP A 30 -29.00 8.62 -6.35
N THR A 31 -28.07 9.45 -6.78
CA THR A 31 -27.71 9.61 -8.19
C THR A 31 -27.22 8.30 -8.80
N LYS A 32 -26.29 7.61 -8.13
CA LYS A 32 -25.80 6.30 -8.60
C LYS A 32 -26.93 5.28 -8.68
N GLN A 33 -27.80 5.23 -7.66
CA GLN A 33 -28.96 4.32 -7.64
C GLN A 33 -29.96 4.60 -8.78
N GLN A 34 -30.27 5.87 -9.01
CA GLN A 34 -31.15 6.28 -10.12
C GLN A 34 -30.59 5.85 -11.48
N LEU A 35 -29.29 6.03 -11.70
CA LEU A 35 -28.62 5.63 -12.92
C LEU A 35 -28.66 4.12 -13.14
N VAL A 36 -28.33 3.35 -12.12
CA VAL A 36 -28.33 1.88 -12.19
C VAL A 36 -29.74 1.35 -12.44
N ASN A 37 -30.74 1.88 -11.75
CA ASN A 37 -32.14 1.51 -11.99
C ASN A 37 -32.61 1.83 -13.43
N GLY A 38 -32.26 3.02 -13.92
CA GLY A 38 -32.60 3.44 -15.28
C GLY A 38 -31.92 2.64 -16.38
N TRP A 39 -30.68 2.21 -16.16
CA TRP A 39 -29.99 1.30 -17.09
C TRP A 39 -30.55 -0.13 -17.05
N ASP A 40 -30.90 -0.63 -15.89
CA ASP A 40 -31.46 -1.96 -15.71
C ASP A 40 -32.88 -2.09 -16.29
N SER A 41 -33.72 -1.04 -16.10
CA SER A 41 -35.07 -0.97 -16.69
C SER A 41 -35.08 -0.66 -18.21
N GLY A 42 -33.93 -0.22 -18.76
CA GLY A 42 -33.84 0.23 -20.16
C GLY A 42 -34.40 1.65 -20.40
N GLU A 43 -34.79 2.38 -19.37
CA GLU A 43 -35.28 3.77 -19.47
C GLU A 43 -34.16 4.76 -19.79
N LEU A 44 -32.92 4.45 -19.37
CA LEU A 44 -31.74 5.27 -19.61
C LEU A 44 -30.76 4.58 -20.56
N GLY A 45 -30.24 5.33 -21.53
CA GLY A 45 -29.12 4.88 -22.35
C GLY A 45 -27.80 5.04 -21.58
N MET A 46 -26.79 4.26 -21.96
CA MET A 46 -25.44 4.33 -21.36
C MET A 46 -24.69 5.65 -21.63
N SER A 47 -25.24 6.55 -22.42
CA SER A 47 -24.64 7.86 -22.78
C SER A 47 -25.19 9.02 -21.96
N VAL A 48 -25.60 8.78 -20.71
CA VAL A 48 -26.07 9.82 -19.78
C VAL A 48 -24.99 10.86 -19.54
N THR A 49 -25.40 12.13 -19.50
CA THR A 49 -24.54 13.28 -19.18
C THR A 49 -25.09 14.04 -17.96
N THR A 50 -24.31 14.97 -17.44
CA THR A 50 -24.73 15.82 -16.31
C THR A 50 -25.94 16.69 -16.63
N ALA A 51 -26.18 17.01 -17.89
CA ALA A 51 -27.38 17.76 -18.33
C ALA A 51 -28.69 17.02 -18.11
N SER A 52 -28.63 15.70 -17.94
CA SER A 52 -29.80 14.84 -17.68
C SER A 52 -30.07 14.61 -16.18
N ILE A 53 -29.26 15.22 -15.31
CA ILE A 53 -29.31 15.02 -13.86
C ILE A 53 -29.49 16.39 -13.18
N ASP A 54 -30.59 16.57 -12.49
CA ASP A 54 -30.85 17.74 -11.64
C ASP A 54 -30.94 17.32 -10.18
N ASN A 55 -29.81 17.41 -9.45
CA ASN A 55 -29.74 16.95 -8.07
C ASN A 55 -28.99 17.93 -7.14
N GLY A 56 -28.66 19.12 -7.63
CA GLY A 56 -27.97 20.13 -6.86
C GLY A 56 -26.44 19.94 -6.66
N LEU A 57 -25.87 18.78 -7.03
CA LEU A 57 -24.42 18.61 -7.02
C LEU A 57 -23.76 19.42 -8.13
N TYR A 58 -22.53 19.86 -7.89
CA TYR A 58 -21.72 20.44 -8.97
C TYR A 58 -21.49 19.42 -10.09
N SER A 59 -21.46 19.90 -11.33
CA SER A 59 -21.33 19.07 -12.54
C SER A 59 -20.11 18.14 -12.53
N ALA A 60 -19.01 18.58 -11.91
CA ALA A 60 -17.82 17.76 -11.74
C ALA A 60 -18.06 16.54 -10.84
N VAL A 61 -18.85 16.71 -9.77
CA VAL A 61 -19.23 15.65 -8.83
C VAL A 61 -20.27 14.72 -9.47
N GLN A 62 -21.26 15.29 -10.18
CA GLN A 62 -22.23 14.50 -10.96
C GLN A 62 -21.55 13.62 -12.01
N ASN A 63 -20.60 14.19 -12.76
CA ASN A 63 -19.86 13.46 -13.79
C ASN A 63 -19.07 12.28 -13.19
N GLN A 64 -18.52 12.45 -11.98
CA GLN A 64 -17.83 11.37 -11.31
C GLN A 64 -18.82 10.29 -10.84
N ALA A 65 -19.99 10.65 -10.33
CA ALA A 65 -21.06 9.69 -9.98
C ALA A 65 -21.48 8.86 -11.20
N ILE A 66 -21.66 9.49 -12.36
CA ILE A 66 -22.00 8.80 -13.62
C ILE A 66 -20.89 7.79 -13.99
N ARG A 67 -19.62 8.23 -13.94
CA ARG A 67 -18.48 7.37 -14.31
C ARG A 67 -18.38 6.16 -13.38
N GLU A 68 -18.51 6.35 -12.08
CA GLU A 68 -18.44 5.27 -11.09
C GLU A 68 -19.60 4.32 -11.23
N ALA A 69 -20.85 4.81 -11.25
CA ALA A 69 -22.03 3.98 -11.44
C ALA A 69 -21.94 3.17 -12.73
N LYS A 70 -21.48 3.78 -13.82
CA LYS A 70 -21.31 3.09 -15.12
C LYS A 70 -20.27 1.99 -15.07
N ALA A 71 -19.14 2.24 -14.40
CA ALA A 71 -18.07 1.25 -14.26
C ALA A 71 -18.51 0.06 -13.39
N GLU A 72 -19.17 0.35 -12.28
CA GLU A 72 -19.72 -0.66 -11.36
C GLU A 72 -20.84 -1.48 -12.02
N TYR A 73 -21.80 -0.84 -12.69
CA TYR A 73 -22.87 -1.53 -13.42
C TYR A 73 -22.35 -2.44 -14.54
N LYS A 74 -21.33 -2.01 -15.27
CA LYS A 74 -20.69 -2.86 -16.31
C LYS A 74 -19.99 -4.09 -15.73
N ARG A 75 -19.44 -3.98 -14.52
CA ARG A 75 -18.71 -5.06 -13.86
C ARG A 75 -19.63 -6.03 -13.15
N ASP A 76 -20.60 -5.51 -12.37
CA ASP A 76 -21.36 -6.26 -11.38
C ASP A 76 -22.87 -6.36 -11.73
N GLY A 77 -23.35 -5.62 -12.76
CA GLY A 77 -24.77 -5.51 -13.09
C GLY A 77 -25.54 -4.59 -12.13
N TRP A 78 -26.82 -4.84 -11.95
CA TRP A 78 -27.65 -4.09 -11.00
C TRP A 78 -27.18 -4.31 -9.56
N MET A 79 -27.17 -3.24 -8.78
CA MET A 79 -26.80 -3.26 -7.36
C MET A 79 -27.63 -2.24 -6.57
N ASP A 80 -27.79 -2.49 -5.26
CA ASP A 80 -28.48 -1.59 -4.33
C ASP A 80 -27.47 -0.84 -3.45
N TYR A 81 -27.47 0.49 -3.54
CA TYR A 81 -26.64 1.35 -2.72
C TYR A 81 -27.33 1.71 -1.40
N THR A 82 -27.28 0.84 -0.43
CA THR A 82 -27.99 0.98 0.87
C THR A 82 -27.38 2.05 1.79
N ALA A 83 -26.08 2.33 1.69
CA ALA A 83 -25.36 3.27 2.56
C ALA A 83 -24.96 4.52 1.79
N ALA A 84 -24.78 5.63 2.53
CA ALA A 84 -24.17 6.85 1.98
C ALA A 84 -22.81 6.54 1.33
N GLN A 85 -22.63 6.99 0.08
CA GLN A 85 -21.41 6.72 -0.70
C GLN A 85 -20.40 7.85 -0.54
N PRO A 86 -19.10 7.56 -0.48
CA PRO A 86 -18.09 8.59 -0.67
C PRO A 86 -18.34 9.35 -1.96
N PHE A 87 -18.37 10.69 -1.91
CA PHE A 87 -18.49 11.48 -3.13
C PHE A 87 -17.12 11.89 -3.65
N ALA A 88 -17.00 12.07 -4.96
CA ALA A 88 -15.73 12.36 -5.58
C ALA A 88 -15.84 13.44 -6.66
N THR A 89 -14.74 14.11 -6.92
CA THR A 89 -14.56 15.04 -8.05
C THR A 89 -13.32 14.65 -8.87
N ASN A 90 -13.27 15.06 -10.13
CA ASN A 90 -12.13 14.76 -11.01
C ASN A 90 -10.88 15.57 -10.62
N ASN A 91 -9.74 15.22 -11.21
CA ASN A 91 -8.43 15.86 -10.93
C ASN A 91 -8.34 17.36 -11.26
N GLN A 92 -9.21 17.88 -12.12
CA GLN A 92 -9.21 19.30 -12.53
C GLN A 92 -10.07 20.18 -11.61
N ASN A 93 -10.99 19.60 -10.86
CA ASN A 93 -11.99 20.32 -10.09
C ASN A 93 -11.77 20.18 -8.59
N TRP A 94 -10.52 20.23 -8.15
CA TRP A 94 -10.15 20.41 -6.76
C TRP A 94 -8.77 21.07 -6.68
N THR A 95 -8.48 21.74 -5.56
CA THR A 95 -7.22 22.43 -5.34
C THR A 95 -6.52 21.94 -4.10
N LEU A 96 -5.19 22.07 -4.09
CA LEU A 96 -4.33 21.91 -2.92
C LEU A 96 -3.53 23.20 -2.81
N GLU A 97 -3.59 23.85 -1.66
CA GLU A 97 -2.97 25.16 -1.44
C GLU A 97 -2.38 25.21 -0.05
N THR A 98 -1.33 26.02 0.12
CA THR A 98 -0.78 26.33 1.44
C THR A 98 -1.19 27.75 1.81
N THR A 99 -1.72 27.92 3.02
CA THR A 99 -2.06 29.24 3.55
C THR A 99 -0.82 29.93 4.11
N ASP A 100 -0.90 31.26 4.35
CA ASP A 100 0.21 32.09 4.87
C ASP A 100 0.76 31.56 6.22
N ASN A 101 -0.05 30.85 6.99
CA ASN A 101 0.35 30.22 8.26
C ASN A 101 0.87 28.76 8.09
N GLY A 102 1.12 28.31 6.88
CA GLY A 102 1.67 26.99 6.57
C GLY A 102 0.66 25.83 6.62
N SER A 103 -0.65 26.09 6.77
CA SER A 103 -1.65 25.04 6.77
C SER A 103 -1.97 24.60 5.32
N VAL A 104 -1.97 23.30 5.08
CA VAL A 104 -2.38 22.73 3.79
C VAL A 104 -3.91 22.64 3.73
N VAL A 105 -4.49 23.18 2.67
CA VAL A 105 -5.94 23.28 2.46
C VAL A 105 -6.34 22.56 1.18
N VAL A 106 -7.40 21.77 1.26
CA VAL A 106 -8.04 21.13 0.10
C VAL A 106 -9.31 21.89 -0.25
N GLY A 107 -9.37 22.38 -1.50
CA GLY A 107 -10.53 23.03 -2.10
C GLY A 107 -11.30 22.07 -3.01
N PHE A 108 -12.62 21.96 -2.86
CA PHE A 108 -13.44 21.08 -3.69
C PHE A 108 -14.91 21.53 -3.78
N PRO A 109 -15.59 21.23 -4.90
CA PRO A 109 -17.01 21.51 -5.07
C PRO A 109 -17.87 20.51 -4.29
N CYS A 110 -19.02 20.97 -3.78
CA CYS A 110 -19.97 20.15 -3.06
C CYS A 110 -21.41 20.32 -3.64
N ILE A 111 -22.37 20.79 -2.85
CA ILE A 111 -23.73 21.09 -3.28
C ILE A 111 -23.89 22.59 -3.56
N SER A 112 -23.75 23.40 -2.51
CA SER A 112 -24.05 24.84 -2.61
C SER A 112 -22.86 25.68 -3.01
N GLN A 113 -21.63 25.21 -2.72
CA GLN A 113 -20.42 25.99 -2.89
C GLN A 113 -19.15 25.12 -2.96
N TRP A 114 -18.03 25.78 -3.21
CA TRP A 114 -16.71 25.22 -2.98
C TRP A 114 -16.35 25.32 -1.51
N TRP A 115 -15.81 24.24 -0.98
CA TRP A 115 -15.27 24.21 0.36
C TRP A 115 -13.74 24.18 0.33
N HIS A 116 -13.12 25.10 1.06
CA HIS A 116 -11.68 25.10 1.34
C HIS A 116 -11.48 24.70 2.79
N THR A 117 -10.89 23.54 3.05
CA THR A 117 -10.81 22.97 4.40
C THR A 117 -9.41 22.46 4.68
N PRO A 118 -8.80 22.87 5.81
CA PRO A 118 -7.50 22.39 6.22
C PRO A 118 -7.50 20.88 6.45
N ILE A 119 -6.38 20.24 6.12
CA ILE A 119 -6.12 18.83 6.40
C ILE A 119 -5.01 18.68 7.43
N CYS A 120 -5.04 17.56 8.16
CA CYS A 120 -3.95 17.18 9.05
C CYS A 120 -2.85 16.53 8.24
N VAL A 121 -1.70 17.18 8.17
CA VAL A 121 -0.49 16.66 7.52
C VAL A 121 0.32 15.89 8.56
N HIS A 122 0.81 14.73 8.21
CA HIS A 122 1.75 13.91 8.97
C HIS A 122 2.88 13.45 8.05
N ASP A 123 3.99 13.02 8.62
CA ASP A 123 5.25 12.74 7.91
C ASP A 123 5.08 11.86 6.66
N GLU A 124 4.18 10.87 6.70
CA GLU A 124 3.98 9.93 5.59
C GLU A 124 3.34 10.55 4.35
N ILE A 125 2.60 11.66 4.49
CA ILE A 125 1.92 12.33 3.35
C ILE A 125 2.53 13.68 3.01
N GLN A 126 3.50 14.17 3.78
CA GLN A 126 4.09 15.49 3.59
C GLN A 126 4.76 15.60 2.21
N GLU A 127 5.68 14.69 1.89
CA GLU A 127 6.40 14.71 0.61
C GLU A 127 5.47 14.65 -0.62
N PRO A 128 4.49 13.72 -0.73
CA PRO A 128 3.54 13.73 -1.83
C PRO A 128 2.75 15.03 -1.98
N LEU A 129 2.40 15.70 -0.87
CA LEU A 129 1.69 16.98 -0.91
C LEU A 129 2.59 18.12 -1.41
N GLU A 130 3.84 18.19 -0.94
CA GLU A 130 4.83 19.16 -1.38
C GLU A 130 5.08 19.05 -2.89
N ARG A 131 5.26 17.84 -3.42
CA ARG A 131 5.43 17.61 -4.87
C ARG A 131 4.24 18.09 -5.72
N ILE A 132 2.99 17.99 -5.20
CA ILE A 132 1.82 18.57 -5.89
C ILE A 132 1.89 20.11 -5.86
N LEU A 133 2.23 20.69 -4.71
CA LEU A 133 2.32 22.14 -4.52
C LEU A 133 3.41 22.76 -5.39
N ASP A 134 4.52 22.07 -5.57
CA ASP A 134 5.64 22.48 -6.42
C ASP A 134 5.40 22.20 -7.92
N GLY A 135 4.30 21.52 -8.26
CA GLY A 135 3.96 21.18 -9.65
C GLY A 135 4.75 20.01 -10.23
N GLU A 136 5.49 19.29 -9.40
CA GLU A 136 6.31 18.14 -9.79
C GLU A 136 5.51 16.81 -9.88
N ALA A 137 4.28 16.80 -9.37
CA ALA A 137 3.43 15.63 -9.36
C ALA A 137 2.04 15.89 -9.93
N LYS A 138 1.47 14.84 -10.53
CA LYS A 138 0.07 14.84 -10.98
C LYS A 138 -0.82 14.32 -9.87
N LYS A 139 -1.98 14.94 -9.70
CA LYS A 139 -3.01 14.52 -8.76
C LYS A 139 -4.18 13.84 -9.49
N SER A 140 -4.73 12.79 -8.91
CA SER A 140 -5.89 12.07 -9.43
C SER A 140 -7.22 12.70 -8.97
N ARG A 141 -8.32 11.97 -9.11
CA ARG A 141 -9.60 12.34 -8.52
C ARG A 141 -9.50 12.47 -7.00
N LEU A 142 -10.22 13.43 -6.42
CA LEU A 142 -10.38 13.57 -4.98
C LEU A 142 -11.65 12.85 -4.52
N GLN A 143 -11.57 12.06 -3.49
CA GLN A 143 -12.69 11.38 -2.84
C GLN A 143 -12.84 11.90 -1.41
N ILE A 144 -14.07 12.23 -1.00
CA ILE A 144 -14.40 12.69 0.34
C ILE A 144 -15.30 11.64 1.01
N TYR A 145 -14.99 11.27 2.26
CA TYR A 145 -15.73 10.25 2.98
C TYR A 145 -15.62 10.42 4.50
N ARG A 146 -16.48 9.68 5.20
CA ARG A 146 -16.54 9.67 6.67
C ARG A 146 -16.15 8.30 7.22
N ARG A 147 -15.36 8.31 8.31
CA ARG A 147 -15.10 7.12 9.14
C ARG A 147 -15.38 7.48 10.61
N GLY A 148 -16.41 6.86 11.20
CA GLY A 148 -16.89 7.25 12.52
C GLY A 148 -17.28 8.73 12.54
N ASP A 149 -16.70 9.53 13.45
CA ASP A 149 -16.97 10.96 13.55
C ASP A 149 -15.99 11.84 12.76
N ASN A 150 -15.02 11.24 12.09
CA ASN A 150 -13.99 11.96 11.35
C ASN A 150 -14.24 11.95 9.84
N TRP A 151 -13.85 13.04 9.20
CA TRP A 151 -13.91 13.22 7.76
C TRP A 151 -12.52 13.15 7.15
N PHE A 152 -12.44 12.53 5.99
CA PHE A 152 -11.20 12.27 5.27
C PHE A 152 -11.35 12.63 3.80
N CYS A 153 -10.21 12.98 3.20
CA CYS A 153 -10.06 12.98 1.76
C CYS A 153 -9.02 11.94 1.34
N SER A 154 -9.17 11.43 0.13
CA SER A 154 -8.20 10.51 -0.47
C SER A 154 -8.03 10.82 -1.95
N PHE A 155 -6.79 10.80 -2.43
CA PHE A 155 -6.41 10.98 -3.84
C PHE A 155 -5.08 10.30 -4.11
N THR A 156 -4.80 9.99 -5.36
CA THR A 156 -3.52 9.43 -5.79
C THR A 156 -2.63 10.53 -6.34
N VAL A 157 -1.36 10.47 -5.99
CA VAL A 157 -0.30 11.35 -6.48
C VAL A 157 0.61 10.54 -7.38
N GLU A 158 0.86 11.02 -8.59
CA GLU A 158 1.73 10.37 -9.57
C GLU A 158 2.89 11.31 -9.92
N TYR A 159 4.12 10.82 -9.78
CA TYR A 159 5.32 11.57 -10.15
C TYR A 159 6.37 10.67 -10.78
N ASP A 160 7.23 11.29 -11.60
CA ASP A 160 8.34 10.59 -12.20
C ASP A 160 9.55 10.72 -11.26
N THR A 161 10.20 9.65 -10.94
CA THR A 161 11.61 9.43 -10.64
C THR A 161 11.85 8.34 -9.61
N ILE A 162 12.74 7.45 -9.99
CA ILE A 162 13.57 6.72 -9.05
C ILE A 162 14.95 6.71 -9.68
N PRO A 163 16.01 7.20 -9.01
CA PRO A 163 17.38 7.14 -9.52
C PRO A 163 17.78 5.69 -9.83
N ASP A 164 18.67 5.50 -10.79
CA ASP A 164 19.36 4.22 -10.99
C ASP A 164 20.27 4.03 -9.78
N GLY A 165 19.87 3.22 -8.81
CA GLY A 165 20.59 3.07 -7.55
C GLY A 165 22.03 2.55 -7.73
N GLU A 166 22.98 3.15 -7.00
CA GLU A 166 24.40 2.81 -7.05
C GLU A 166 24.83 1.89 -5.90
N THR A 167 24.17 1.98 -4.75
CA THR A 167 24.45 1.16 -3.57
C THR A 167 23.46 0.01 -3.43
N PRO A 168 23.80 -1.23 -3.87
CA PRO A 168 22.90 -2.35 -3.77
C PRO A 168 22.72 -2.83 -2.34
N ILE A 169 21.46 -2.98 -1.92
CA ILE A 169 21.07 -3.49 -0.61
C ILE A 169 20.31 -4.79 -0.83
N GLY A 170 20.95 -5.91 -0.57
CA GLY A 170 20.30 -7.22 -0.67
C GLY A 170 19.46 -7.52 0.55
N VAL A 171 18.26 -8.07 0.32
CA VAL A 171 17.28 -8.39 1.36
C VAL A 171 16.79 -9.82 1.20
N ASP A 172 17.08 -10.65 2.18
CA ASP A 172 16.53 -11.99 2.32
C ASP A 172 15.36 -11.96 3.32
N ILE A 173 14.18 -12.44 2.89
CA ILE A 173 12.96 -12.51 3.70
C ILE A 173 12.69 -13.95 4.11
N GLY A 174 12.79 -14.24 5.41
CA GLY A 174 12.70 -15.60 5.92
C GLY A 174 11.82 -15.76 7.18
N GLU A 175 11.59 -17.00 7.59
CA GLU A 175 10.83 -17.29 8.83
C GLU A 175 11.63 -17.10 10.11
N ARG A 176 12.90 -17.46 10.10
CA ARG A 176 13.75 -17.42 11.28
C ARG A 176 14.22 -16.01 11.56
N HIS A 177 14.74 -15.38 10.56
CA HIS A 177 14.95 -13.95 10.49
C HIS A 177 14.03 -13.38 9.41
N ILE A 178 13.13 -12.51 9.84
CA ILE A 178 12.11 -11.97 8.93
C ILE A 178 12.70 -11.02 7.91
N LEU A 179 13.82 -10.38 8.27
CA LEU A 179 14.66 -9.59 7.38
C LEU A 179 16.13 -9.87 7.71
N ALA A 180 16.90 -10.27 6.72
CA ALA A 180 18.35 -10.19 6.71
C ALA A 180 18.76 -9.26 5.59
N VAL A 181 19.48 -8.19 5.92
CA VAL A 181 19.82 -7.09 5.02
C VAL A 181 21.32 -6.87 5.01
N HIS A 182 21.88 -6.65 3.83
CA HIS A 182 23.28 -6.31 3.68
C HIS A 182 23.49 -5.26 2.59
N ALA A 183 24.18 -4.17 2.94
CA ALA A 183 24.60 -3.15 1.99
C ALA A 183 25.93 -3.60 1.32
N LEU A 184 25.90 -3.77 -0.01
CA LEU A 184 27.09 -4.21 -0.74
C LEU A 184 28.21 -3.14 -0.73
N GLY A 185 29.43 -3.62 -0.58
CA GLY A 185 30.60 -2.73 -0.52
C GLY A 185 30.77 -2.01 0.82
N MET A 186 29.81 -2.20 1.74
CA MET A 186 29.83 -1.67 3.11
C MET A 186 29.84 -2.83 4.10
N ASP A 187 30.25 -2.56 5.35
CA ASP A 187 30.21 -3.59 6.42
C ASP A 187 28.89 -3.59 7.21
N GLU A 188 27.92 -2.80 6.74
CA GLU A 188 26.65 -2.63 7.39
C GLU A 188 25.67 -3.73 7.01
N SER A 189 25.07 -4.28 8.05
CA SER A 189 24.08 -5.34 7.93
C SER A 189 23.01 -5.19 9.01
N MET A 190 21.77 -5.60 8.70
CA MET A 190 20.69 -5.63 9.65
C MET A 190 20.06 -7.04 9.68
N LEU A 191 19.87 -7.58 10.88
CA LEU A 191 19.23 -8.87 11.09
C LEU A 191 18.05 -8.70 12.03
N VAL A 192 16.84 -9.04 11.57
CA VAL A 192 15.61 -8.90 12.35
C VAL A 192 14.99 -10.26 12.58
N SER A 193 14.82 -10.61 13.86
CA SER A 193 14.25 -11.92 14.23
C SER A 193 12.78 -12.07 13.84
N GLY A 194 12.40 -13.19 13.26
CA GLY A 194 11.02 -13.59 12.98
C GLY A 194 10.22 -14.13 14.17
N LYS A 195 10.79 -14.08 15.41
CA LYS A 195 10.16 -14.67 16.61
C LYS A 195 8.76 -14.11 16.88
N GLU A 196 8.56 -12.80 16.73
CA GLU A 196 7.27 -12.15 16.97
C GLU A 196 6.21 -12.61 15.95
N ALA A 197 6.54 -12.61 14.66
CA ALA A 197 5.62 -13.07 13.61
C ALA A 197 5.22 -14.53 13.83
N ARG A 198 6.19 -15.41 14.14
CA ARG A 198 5.93 -16.83 14.46
C ARG A 198 5.07 -17.00 15.70
N TYR A 199 5.31 -16.21 16.76
CA TYR A 199 4.50 -16.24 17.97
C TYR A 199 3.05 -15.84 17.69
N VAL A 200 2.84 -14.73 17.02
CA VAL A 200 1.50 -14.23 16.64
C VAL A 200 0.75 -15.31 15.86
N ARG A 201 1.35 -15.85 14.81
CA ARG A 201 0.73 -16.87 13.95
C ARG A 201 0.40 -18.15 14.72
N ARG A 202 1.32 -18.66 15.54
CA ARG A 202 1.08 -19.86 16.37
C ARG A 202 -0.05 -19.65 17.35
N LYS A 203 -0.08 -18.50 18.05
CA LYS A 203 -1.13 -18.13 18.98
C LYS A 203 -2.51 -18.12 18.32
N TYR A 204 -2.64 -17.45 17.19
CA TYR A 204 -3.93 -17.33 16.50
C TYR A 204 -4.33 -18.64 15.79
N ARG A 205 -3.40 -19.45 15.35
CA ARG A 205 -3.68 -20.80 14.83
C ARG A 205 -4.30 -21.66 15.95
N SER A 206 -3.64 -21.81 17.08
CA SER A 206 -4.14 -22.58 18.23
C SER A 206 -5.53 -22.11 18.68
N LEU A 207 -5.75 -20.79 18.71
CA LEU A 207 -7.05 -20.22 19.05
C LEU A 207 -8.14 -20.56 18.02
N ARG A 208 -7.83 -20.53 16.73
CA ARG A 208 -8.79 -20.94 15.67
C ARG A 208 -9.11 -22.43 15.73
N ASP A 209 -8.13 -23.26 16.03
CA ASP A 209 -8.32 -24.69 16.16
C ASP A 209 -9.27 -24.99 17.32
N SER A 210 -9.05 -24.40 18.50
CA SER A 210 -9.94 -24.55 19.67
C SER A 210 -11.36 -24.03 19.41
N LEU A 211 -11.51 -22.90 18.69
CA LEU A 211 -12.82 -22.36 18.34
C LEU A 211 -13.54 -23.21 17.29
N SER A 212 -12.80 -23.89 16.41
CA SER A 212 -13.36 -24.83 15.45
C SER A 212 -13.89 -26.10 16.14
N GLU A 213 -13.11 -26.64 17.08
CA GLU A 213 -13.53 -27.79 17.92
C GLU A 213 -14.79 -27.47 18.74
N ALA A 214 -14.90 -26.23 19.23
CA ALA A 214 -16.09 -25.76 19.95
C ALA A 214 -17.26 -25.36 19.05
N GLY A 215 -17.17 -25.46 17.71
CA GLY A 215 -18.22 -25.07 16.77
C GLY A 215 -18.47 -23.56 16.67
N ALA A 216 -17.61 -22.71 17.24
CA ALA A 216 -17.79 -21.27 17.36
C ALA A 216 -17.32 -20.52 16.09
N LEU A 217 -17.95 -20.76 14.93
CA LEU A 217 -17.51 -20.28 13.61
C LEU A 217 -17.44 -18.75 13.50
N ARG A 218 -18.37 -18.01 14.10
CA ARG A 218 -18.34 -16.53 14.09
C ARG A 218 -17.13 -15.99 14.85
N ALA A 219 -16.83 -16.55 16.01
CA ALA A 219 -15.66 -16.18 16.82
C ALA A 219 -14.36 -16.53 16.07
N ARG A 220 -14.29 -17.68 15.41
CA ARG A 220 -13.16 -18.09 14.57
C ARG A 220 -12.84 -17.07 13.46
N ASN A 221 -13.87 -16.60 12.74
CA ASN A 221 -13.68 -15.60 11.69
C ASN A 221 -13.19 -14.26 12.26
N HIS A 222 -13.71 -13.84 13.41
CA HIS A 222 -13.27 -12.62 14.08
C HIS A 222 -11.80 -12.69 14.54
N VAL A 223 -11.35 -13.86 14.98
CA VAL A 223 -9.96 -14.12 15.33
C VAL A 223 -9.02 -14.01 14.12
N GLY A 224 -9.44 -14.52 12.94
CA GLY A 224 -8.67 -14.39 11.71
C GLY A 224 -8.39 -12.92 11.35
N ASN A 225 -9.40 -12.05 11.48
CA ASN A 225 -9.24 -10.61 11.25
C ASN A 225 -8.27 -9.93 12.23
N LYS A 226 -8.17 -10.42 13.47
CA LYS A 226 -7.21 -9.89 14.46
C LYS A 226 -5.77 -10.27 14.11
N GLU A 227 -5.55 -11.52 13.68
CA GLU A 227 -4.24 -11.97 13.21
C GLU A 227 -3.77 -11.12 12.04
N HIS A 228 -4.61 -10.94 11.02
CA HIS A 228 -4.28 -10.13 9.86
C HIS A 228 -3.87 -8.69 10.23
N ARG A 229 -4.61 -8.03 11.12
CA ARG A 229 -4.25 -6.69 11.57
C ARG A 229 -2.90 -6.68 12.29
N ARG A 230 -2.66 -7.61 13.20
CA ARG A 230 -1.39 -7.66 13.95
C ARG A 230 -0.18 -7.93 13.05
N ILE A 231 -0.30 -8.84 12.09
CA ILE A 231 0.78 -9.10 11.12
C ILE A 231 0.98 -7.90 10.19
N ARG A 232 -0.11 -7.24 9.79
CA ARG A 232 -0.03 -6.02 9.00
C ARG A 232 0.74 -4.90 9.71
N ASP A 233 0.43 -4.66 11.00
CA ASP A 233 1.14 -3.67 11.82
C ASP A 233 2.64 -4.01 11.92
N LEU A 234 2.95 -5.29 12.12
CA LEU A 234 4.34 -5.77 12.15
C LEU A 234 5.04 -5.50 10.81
N ASN A 235 4.40 -5.83 9.69
CA ASN A 235 4.94 -5.60 8.36
C ASN A 235 5.15 -4.10 8.07
N HIS A 236 4.26 -3.22 8.55
CA HIS A 236 4.47 -1.78 8.45
C HIS A 236 5.72 -1.31 9.21
N THR A 237 5.95 -1.85 10.42
CA THR A 237 7.14 -1.55 11.23
C THR A 237 8.41 -2.07 10.56
N LEU A 238 8.39 -3.31 10.07
CA LEU A 238 9.54 -3.95 9.43
C LEU A 238 9.93 -3.24 8.13
N SER A 239 8.95 -2.93 7.28
CA SER A 239 9.21 -2.20 6.03
C SER A 239 9.75 -0.80 6.29
N ARG A 240 9.22 -0.05 7.27
CA ARG A 240 9.78 1.26 7.65
C ARG A 240 11.25 1.13 8.09
N ARG A 241 11.54 0.17 8.97
CA ARG A 241 12.90 -0.07 9.45
C ARG A 241 13.89 -0.40 8.33
N LEU A 242 13.44 -1.12 7.28
CA LEU A 242 14.27 -1.38 6.11
C LEU A 242 14.53 -0.10 5.31
N ILE A 243 13.51 0.73 5.10
CA ILE A 243 13.67 1.99 4.37
C ILE A 243 14.59 2.95 5.13
N ASP A 244 14.42 3.06 6.47
CA ASP A 244 15.30 3.88 7.31
C ASP A 244 16.76 3.39 7.26
N PHE A 245 16.98 2.08 7.17
CA PHE A 245 18.31 1.52 6.97
C PHE A 245 18.85 1.86 5.57
N ALA A 246 18.04 1.68 4.54
CA ALA A 246 18.45 1.98 3.16
C ALA A 246 18.73 3.46 2.94
N GLY A 247 17.97 4.36 3.56
CA GLY A 247 18.15 5.81 3.48
C GLY A 247 19.44 6.35 4.10
N GLN A 248 20.24 5.51 4.77
CA GLN A 248 21.57 5.90 5.28
C GLN A 248 22.64 5.90 4.19
N PHE A 249 22.36 5.32 3.03
CA PHE A 249 23.33 5.16 1.94
C PHE A 249 22.98 6.09 0.78
N GLU A 250 24.00 6.47 0.01
CA GLU A 250 23.84 7.29 -1.18
C GLU A 250 23.26 6.45 -2.33
N ASN A 251 22.23 6.94 -3.00
CA ASN A 251 21.55 6.29 -4.13
C ASN A 251 21.28 4.79 -3.92
N PRO A 252 20.59 4.37 -2.86
CA PRO A 252 20.39 2.95 -2.57
C PRO A 252 19.45 2.30 -3.59
N VAL A 253 19.71 1.02 -3.90
CA VAL A 253 18.78 0.13 -4.62
C VAL A 253 18.53 -1.12 -3.78
N ILE A 254 17.28 -1.37 -3.43
CA ILE A 254 16.89 -2.55 -2.65
C ILE A 254 16.65 -3.71 -3.62
N ARG A 255 17.31 -4.84 -3.37
CA ARG A 255 17.16 -6.08 -4.14
C ARG A 255 16.55 -7.16 -3.28
N ILE A 256 15.43 -7.73 -3.72
CA ILE A 256 14.65 -8.74 -3.01
C ILE A 256 14.41 -9.93 -3.93
N GLU A 257 14.40 -11.14 -3.40
CA GLU A 257 14.03 -12.32 -4.20
C GLU A 257 12.59 -12.26 -4.70
N ALA A 258 12.37 -12.66 -5.96
CA ALA A 258 11.05 -12.85 -6.52
C ALA A 258 10.32 -13.98 -5.75
N LEU A 259 9.19 -13.68 -5.14
CA LEU A 259 8.37 -14.66 -4.41
C LEU A 259 7.49 -15.53 -5.33
N GLU A 260 7.50 -15.26 -6.64
CA GLU A 260 6.78 -16.05 -7.65
C GLU A 260 7.50 -17.38 -7.85
N GLY A 261 6.75 -18.49 -7.70
CA GLY A 261 7.29 -19.87 -7.88
C GLY A 261 7.57 -20.63 -6.58
N ILE A 262 7.61 -20.00 -5.41
CA ILE A 262 7.75 -20.71 -4.11
C ILE A 262 6.55 -21.63 -3.83
N ARG A 263 5.41 -21.40 -4.47
CA ARG A 263 4.19 -22.22 -4.34
C ARG A 263 4.34 -23.64 -4.91
N ASP A 264 5.17 -23.81 -5.94
CA ASP A 264 5.24 -25.05 -6.70
C ASP A 264 6.40 -25.99 -6.27
N CYS A 265 7.40 -25.45 -5.58
CA CYS A 265 8.63 -26.20 -5.28
C CYS A 265 8.73 -26.76 -3.86
N THR A 266 7.88 -26.31 -2.93
CA THR A 266 7.88 -26.82 -1.57
C THR A 266 6.47 -27.22 -1.19
N GLY A 267 6.25 -28.42 -0.68
CA GLY A 267 4.97 -28.91 -0.13
C GLY A 267 4.42 -28.06 1.04
N TRP A 268 4.71 -26.77 1.03
CA TRP A 268 4.32 -25.76 2.00
C TRP A 268 2.89 -25.32 1.75
N SER A 269 2.03 -25.61 2.70
CA SER A 269 0.63 -25.15 2.68
C SER A 269 0.60 -23.62 2.51
N GLY A 270 -0.12 -23.12 1.48
CA GLY A 270 -0.22 -21.71 1.04
C GLY A 270 -0.67 -20.66 2.08
N VAL A 271 -0.74 -21.05 3.36
CA VAL A 271 -1.01 -20.17 4.51
C VAL A 271 0.21 -19.33 4.90
N HIS A 272 1.40 -19.68 4.43
CA HIS A 272 2.66 -19.03 4.86
C HIS A 272 3.14 -17.90 3.96
N SER A 273 2.72 -17.85 2.71
CA SER A 273 3.26 -16.91 1.72
C SER A 273 2.63 -15.49 1.77
N TRP A 274 1.38 -15.34 2.24
CA TRP A 274 0.66 -14.06 2.16
C TRP A 274 1.32 -12.92 2.95
N HIS A 275 1.92 -13.19 4.10
CA HIS A 275 2.54 -12.15 4.92
C HIS A 275 3.91 -11.71 4.39
N PHE A 276 4.65 -12.58 3.71
CA PHE A 276 5.88 -12.22 3.01
C PHE A 276 5.57 -11.38 1.78
N HIS A 277 4.56 -11.77 1.00
CA HIS A 277 4.10 -10.96 -0.12
C HIS A 277 3.60 -9.58 0.33
N GLN A 278 2.83 -9.52 1.43
CA GLN A 278 2.41 -8.25 2.01
C GLN A 278 3.60 -7.41 2.48
N LEU A 279 4.62 -8.03 3.10
CA LEU A 279 5.84 -7.32 3.52
C LEU A 279 6.59 -6.78 2.30
N GLN A 280 6.76 -7.56 1.25
CA GLN A 280 7.37 -7.13 0.00
C GLN A 280 6.60 -5.95 -0.63
N THR A 281 5.28 -6.04 -0.72
CA THR A 281 4.44 -4.93 -1.18
C THR A 281 4.67 -3.65 -0.34
N PHE A 282 4.76 -3.79 1.00
CA PHE A 282 4.98 -2.64 1.88
C PHE A 282 6.39 -2.06 1.75
N ILE A 283 7.39 -2.88 1.47
CA ILE A 283 8.75 -2.43 1.17
C ILE A 283 8.73 -1.65 -0.15
N THR A 284 8.13 -2.22 -1.21
CA THR A 284 8.12 -1.63 -2.54
C THR A 284 7.50 -0.23 -2.52
N TYR A 285 6.25 -0.06 -2.06
CA TYR A 285 5.63 1.26 -2.11
C TYR A 285 6.31 2.29 -1.19
N LYS A 286 6.85 1.87 -0.02
CA LYS A 286 7.57 2.79 0.87
C LYS A 286 8.95 3.18 0.34
N ALA A 287 9.63 2.26 -0.34
CA ALA A 287 10.86 2.56 -1.05
C ALA A 287 10.61 3.56 -2.18
N GLU A 288 9.54 3.34 -2.97
CA GLU A 288 9.11 4.28 -3.98
C GLU A 288 8.82 5.67 -3.41
N GLN A 289 8.11 5.75 -2.26
CA GLN A 289 7.87 7.02 -1.55
C GLN A 289 9.16 7.71 -1.11
N ALA A 290 10.17 6.96 -0.73
CA ALA A 290 11.47 7.47 -0.30
C ALA A 290 12.45 7.69 -1.48
N GLY A 291 12.00 7.55 -2.74
CA GLY A 291 12.86 7.67 -3.91
C GLY A 291 13.89 6.54 -4.05
N ILE A 292 13.65 5.39 -3.42
CA ILE A 292 14.54 4.22 -3.45
C ILE A 292 14.02 3.20 -4.46
N ARG A 293 14.86 2.81 -5.41
CA ARG A 293 14.54 1.76 -6.39
C ARG A 293 14.46 0.39 -5.73
N VAL A 294 13.47 -0.42 -6.11
CA VAL A 294 13.36 -1.83 -5.73
C VAL A 294 13.46 -2.70 -6.96
N GLU A 295 14.29 -3.72 -6.89
CA GLU A 295 14.49 -4.72 -7.93
C GLU A 295 14.18 -6.11 -7.39
N THR A 296 13.51 -6.94 -8.19
CA THR A 296 13.33 -8.37 -7.90
C THR A 296 14.38 -9.18 -8.61
N VAL A 297 14.98 -10.12 -7.90
CA VAL A 297 16.04 -11.00 -8.42
C VAL A 297 15.60 -12.47 -8.38
N GLU A 298 16.16 -13.28 -9.26
CA GLU A 298 15.90 -14.72 -9.29
C GLU A 298 16.44 -15.40 -8.02
N PRO A 299 15.65 -16.27 -7.33
CA PRO A 299 16.03 -16.87 -6.04
C PRO A 299 17.05 -18.02 -6.14
N ALA A 300 17.42 -18.49 -7.35
CA ALA A 300 18.23 -19.70 -7.52
C ALA A 300 19.59 -19.62 -6.80
N TYR A 301 19.87 -20.52 -5.87
CA TYR A 301 21.17 -20.72 -5.19
C TYR A 301 21.70 -19.59 -4.32
N THR A 302 20.93 -18.55 -4.02
CA THR A 302 21.35 -17.41 -3.17
C THR A 302 21.76 -17.86 -1.76
N SER A 303 21.11 -18.87 -1.19
CA SER A 303 21.40 -19.44 0.12
C SER A 303 22.52 -20.50 0.12
N GLN A 304 22.96 -20.96 -1.06
CA GLN A 304 23.93 -22.07 -1.21
C GLN A 304 25.32 -21.60 -1.59
N ASN A 305 25.41 -20.51 -2.35
CA ASN A 305 26.66 -20.00 -2.84
C ASN A 305 27.33 -19.07 -1.81
N CYS A 306 28.66 -19.08 -1.81
CA CYS A 306 29.46 -18.19 -1.02
C CYS A 306 29.40 -16.77 -1.57
N SER A 307 29.01 -15.81 -0.76
CA SER A 307 28.96 -14.40 -1.19
C SER A 307 30.37 -13.80 -1.44
N SER A 308 31.43 -14.45 -0.98
CA SER A 308 32.81 -13.99 -1.23
C SER A 308 33.36 -14.50 -2.56
N CYS A 309 33.31 -15.81 -2.84
CA CYS A 309 33.96 -16.40 -4.01
C CYS A 309 33.03 -17.01 -5.05
N GLY A 310 31.71 -17.11 -4.78
CA GLY A 310 30.70 -17.68 -5.68
C GLY A 310 30.58 -19.21 -5.62
N GLU A 311 31.55 -19.94 -5.05
CA GLU A 311 31.52 -21.38 -4.94
C GLU A 311 30.47 -21.87 -3.94
N ARG A 312 30.02 -23.12 -4.07
CA ARG A 312 29.09 -23.72 -3.09
C ARG A 312 29.72 -23.86 -1.72
N GLY A 313 29.01 -23.38 -0.70
CA GLY A 313 29.38 -23.53 0.69
C GLY A 313 28.44 -24.48 1.46
N SER A 314 28.72 -24.62 2.74
CA SER A 314 27.92 -25.41 3.67
C SER A 314 27.13 -24.51 4.62
N ARG A 315 25.84 -24.80 4.79
CA ARG A 315 24.96 -24.11 5.74
C ARG A 315 24.60 -25.05 6.89
N ASN A 316 24.94 -24.65 8.11
CA ASN A 316 24.49 -25.30 9.31
C ASN A 316 23.68 -24.31 10.18
N HIS A 317 22.35 -24.38 10.09
CA HIS A 317 21.42 -23.46 10.72
C HIS A 317 21.70 -21.99 10.35
N ASP A 318 22.23 -21.20 11.29
CA ASP A 318 22.52 -19.77 11.10
C ASP A 318 23.95 -19.53 10.65
N HIS A 319 24.78 -20.55 10.56
CA HIS A 319 26.18 -20.47 10.18
C HIS A 319 26.38 -20.94 8.74
N PHE A 320 27.06 -20.14 7.95
CA PHE A 320 27.52 -20.46 6.60
C PHE A 320 29.06 -20.52 6.59
N SER A 321 29.61 -21.54 5.97
CA SER A 321 31.06 -21.68 5.76
C SER A 321 31.38 -22.14 4.35
N CYS A 322 32.44 -21.60 3.78
CA CYS A 322 32.95 -21.95 2.47
C CYS A 322 34.30 -22.66 2.59
N SER A 323 34.36 -23.93 2.14
CA SER A 323 35.61 -24.69 2.14
C SER A 323 36.60 -24.24 1.08
N SER A 324 36.15 -23.53 0.03
CA SER A 324 36.99 -23.08 -1.07
C SER A 324 37.82 -21.83 -0.73
N CYS A 325 37.24 -20.88 0.03
CA CYS A 325 37.94 -19.63 0.38
C CYS A 325 38.02 -19.34 1.88
N GLY A 326 37.51 -20.22 2.74
CA GLY A 326 37.54 -20.04 4.19
C GLY A 326 36.56 -18.99 4.74
N TYR A 327 35.67 -18.45 3.89
CA TYR A 327 34.71 -17.44 4.32
C TYR A 327 33.65 -18.02 5.25
N GLU A 328 33.40 -17.33 6.36
CA GLU A 328 32.37 -17.69 7.34
C GLU A 328 31.50 -16.47 7.65
N ARG A 329 30.17 -16.68 7.72
CA ARG A 329 29.21 -15.61 8.03
C ARG A 329 27.88 -16.21 8.51
N HIS A 330 27.01 -15.35 9.05
CA HIS A 330 25.61 -15.70 9.26
C HIS A 330 24.94 -16.08 7.92
N ALA A 331 24.28 -17.24 7.88
CA ALA A 331 23.77 -17.82 6.63
C ALA A 331 22.79 -16.90 5.87
N ASP A 332 21.86 -16.26 6.60
CA ASP A 332 20.89 -15.36 5.99
C ASP A 332 21.54 -14.04 5.51
N LEU A 333 22.63 -13.58 6.16
CA LEU A 333 23.41 -12.42 5.67
C LEU A 333 24.26 -12.80 4.46
N ASN A 334 24.74 -14.04 4.34
CA ASN A 334 25.36 -14.54 3.12
C ASN A 334 24.34 -14.55 1.95
N ALA A 335 23.10 -15.00 2.20
CA ALA A 335 22.05 -14.97 1.22
C ALA A 335 21.71 -13.52 0.80
N ALA A 336 21.54 -12.62 1.74
CA ALA A 336 21.33 -11.20 1.47
C ALA A 336 22.44 -10.58 0.62
N ALA A 337 23.70 -10.89 0.91
CA ALA A 337 24.82 -10.44 0.10
C ALA A 337 24.77 -10.97 -1.34
N ASN A 338 24.40 -12.23 -1.53
CA ASN A 338 24.22 -12.83 -2.86
C ASN A 338 23.06 -12.18 -3.63
N ILE A 339 21.94 -11.89 -2.96
CA ILE A 339 20.80 -11.18 -3.54
C ILE A 339 21.25 -9.78 -3.99
N GLY A 340 21.98 -9.05 -3.15
CA GLY A 340 22.46 -7.72 -3.48
C GLY A 340 23.45 -7.68 -4.67
N LYS A 341 24.12 -8.77 -5.00
CA LYS A 341 25.07 -8.87 -6.13
C LYS A 341 24.39 -9.10 -7.48
N ARG A 342 23.12 -9.52 -7.49
CA ARG A 342 22.39 -9.82 -8.71
C ARG A 342 21.79 -8.55 -9.30
N GLU A 343 21.83 -8.45 -10.61
CA GLU A 343 20.99 -7.49 -11.33
C GLU A 343 19.54 -7.99 -11.34
N GLY A 344 18.60 -7.13 -11.07
CA GLY A 344 17.20 -7.44 -10.95
C GLY A 344 16.33 -6.65 -11.94
N GLU A 345 15.07 -7.06 -12.04
CA GLU A 345 14.06 -6.31 -12.78
C GLU A 345 13.35 -5.32 -11.84
N PRO A 346 13.03 -4.09 -12.31
CA PRO A 346 12.32 -3.11 -11.50
C PRO A 346 10.98 -3.66 -11.01
N CYS A 347 10.74 -3.57 -9.69
CA CYS A 347 9.47 -3.94 -9.06
C CYS A 347 8.61 -2.70 -8.94
N THR A 348 7.43 -2.70 -9.54
CA THR A 348 6.40 -1.66 -9.38
C THR A 348 5.32 -2.15 -8.42
N ALA A 349 4.86 -1.27 -7.50
CA ALA A 349 3.84 -1.56 -6.50
C ALA A 349 2.44 -1.76 -7.10
#